data_d182d80433cb93d3813e9551fa3c77cd
#
_entry.id   d182d80433cb93d3813e9551fa3c77cd
#
_cell.length_a   1.000
_cell.length_b   1.000
_cell.length_c   1.000
_cell.angle_alpha   90.00
_cell.angle_beta   90.00
_cell.angle_gamma   90.00
#
_symmetry.space_group_name_H-M   'P 1'
#
loop_
_entity.id
_entity.type
_entity.pdbx_description
1 polymer ?
#
loop_
_entity_poly.entity_id
_entity_poly.type
_entity_poly.pdbx_seq_one_letter_code
_entity_poly.pdbx_strand_id
1 'polypeptide(L)'
;MLAIALLLALPFCTAKSAFSYAGSTVVDSYPPPGATNTAVDTYFPDASQVGYAGPTATGAEPAAIVTAVPFSKVEGMYPLSMPHSADGADTTFDVTRHWGNFAPMYSVDSFGLPDASPVIPEGCGINAVHLLMRHGARYPASDEPGPSHFASEVHAAASKKGFSVTGDLEFLATWTYKLGANNLTPFGRESLFSNGVAFRYRYGELLNAFTDLPVFRTTSQDRMLDSALNFAAGFFEIRTYETDYHQEIIIEKENFNNTLAPYQVCPNADSDDIGSFGDAQTSKWADIYLQNARRRLQPMVQGLNLTISLLIEMQELCAFETVALGYSKFCDLFTEEEWEGYEYYVDFWYSCGPGNPTAAAQGLGYVQELVSRLTHTPINVWNSSTNSTLDSSNITFPLNQPIYVDFSHDVVLASVATALNFTSLAASGPLPSDHIPPHRSYVSSQIAPFSGQLVAQVLSCPASEEPTHIRFLLNDGVVPLTGIHGCTEDSNGLCALPSFISGMHERIGQIDFAHDCFANYTMPDPDNIIDGRCPS
;
A
#
# COMPACT_ATOMS: atom_id res chain seq x y z
N MET A 1 -64.51 -34.90 12.25
CA MET A 1 -63.83 -34.03 11.28
C MET A 1 -62.53 -33.55 11.89
N LEU A 2 -61.43 -34.20 11.53
CA LEU A 2 -60.10 -33.85 11.99
C LEU A 2 -59.50 -32.88 10.96
N ALA A 3 -59.13 -31.70 11.41
CA ALA A 3 -58.34 -30.75 10.58
C ALA A 3 -56.84 -31.03 10.83
N ILE A 4 -56.16 -31.51 9.80
CA ILE A 4 -54.70 -31.68 9.78
C ILE A 4 -54.11 -30.34 9.34
N ALA A 5 -53.41 -29.64 10.25
CA ALA A 5 -52.60 -28.47 9.94
C ALA A 5 -51.26 -28.94 9.36
N LEU A 6 -51.04 -28.71 8.07
CA LEU A 6 -49.78 -28.94 7.38
C LEU A 6 -48.82 -27.79 7.69
N LEU A 7 -47.85 -28.00 8.58
CA LEU A 7 -46.71 -27.07 8.76
C LEU A 7 -45.76 -27.25 7.59
N LEU A 8 -45.74 -26.32 6.66
CA LEU A 8 -44.69 -26.17 5.66
C LEU A 8 -43.43 -25.66 6.35
N ALA A 9 -42.51 -26.56 6.65
CA ALA A 9 -41.12 -26.20 6.98
C ALA A 9 -40.43 -25.73 5.69
N LEU A 10 -40.24 -24.44 5.55
CA LEU A 10 -39.30 -23.89 4.57
C LEU A 10 -37.88 -24.26 4.99
N PRO A 11 -37.09 -24.87 4.11
CA PRO A 11 -35.69 -25.06 4.41
C PRO A 11 -35.00 -23.69 4.39
N PHE A 12 -34.51 -23.26 5.53
CA PHE A 12 -33.51 -22.23 5.59
C PHE A 12 -32.27 -22.75 4.87
N CYS A 13 -32.12 -22.37 3.62
CA CYS A 13 -30.87 -22.51 2.89
C CYS A 13 -29.88 -21.49 3.48
N THR A 14 -29.20 -21.85 4.55
CA THR A 14 -27.96 -21.20 4.93
C THR A 14 -26.91 -21.65 3.93
N ALA A 15 -26.77 -20.96 2.83
CA ALA A 15 -25.59 -21.06 2.00
C ALA A 15 -24.42 -20.50 2.83
N LYS A 16 -23.76 -21.36 3.60
CA LYS A 16 -22.39 -21.10 4.02
C LYS A 16 -21.57 -21.25 2.75
N SER A 17 -21.13 -20.16 2.17
CA SER A 17 -20.00 -20.20 1.25
C SER A 17 -18.80 -20.66 2.08
N ALA A 18 -18.52 -21.95 2.03
CA ALA A 18 -17.29 -22.47 2.56
C ALA A 18 -16.21 -22.14 1.54
N PHE A 19 -15.41 -21.09 1.81
CA PHE A 19 -14.17 -20.91 1.09
C PHE A 19 -13.28 -22.12 1.44
N SER A 20 -13.00 -22.97 0.46
CA SER A 20 -11.99 -23.99 0.61
C SER A 20 -10.67 -23.37 0.15
N TYR A 21 -9.75 -23.19 1.08
CA TYR A 21 -8.39 -22.74 0.75
C TYR A 21 -7.61 -23.90 0.17
N ALA A 22 -6.94 -23.67 -0.96
CA ALA A 22 -6.04 -24.65 -1.54
C ALA A 22 -4.92 -24.97 -0.53
N GLY A 23 -4.67 -26.25 -0.28
CA GLY A 23 -3.65 -26.73 0.64
C GLY A 23 -4.05 -26.86 2.11
N SER A 24 -5.20 -26.37 2.51
CA SER A 24 -5.71 -26.61 3.86
C SER A 24 -6.48 -27.91 3.95
N THR A 25 -6.15 -28.76 4.94
CA THR A 25 -6.95 -29.93 5.32
C THR A 25 -8.01 -29.59 6.37
N VAL A 26 -8.02 -28.36 6.84
CA VAL A 26 -8.99 -27.80 7.77
C VAL A 26 -10.02 -27.02 6.95
N VAL A 27 -11.30 -27.23 7.20
CA VAL A 27 -12.36 -26.41 6.61
C VAL A 27 -12.23 -25.03 7.24
N ASP A 28 -11.61 -24.12 6.52
CA ASP A 28 -11.34 -22.80 7.02
C ASP A 28 -12.50 -21.88 6.69
N SER A 29 -13.06 -21.32 7.74
CA SER A 29 -13.90 -20.14 7.62
C SER A 29 -13.02 -18.92 7.85
N TYR A 30 -13.17 -17.90 7.00
CA TYR A 30 -12.60 -16.60 7.32
C TYR A 30 -13.42 -15.95 8.46
N PRO A 31 -12.79 -15.34 9.46
CA PRO A 31 -11.34 -15.24 9.68
C PRO A 31 -10.72 -16.59 10.12
N PRO A 32 -9.40 -16.79 9.88
CA PRO A 32 -8.70 -18.02 10.24
C PRO A 32 -8.83 -18.34 11.74
N PRO A 33 -8.77 -19.63 12.13
CA PRO A 33 -8.78 -19.99 13.54
C PRO A 33 -7.67 -19.27 14.31
N GLY A 34 -8.06 -18.58 15.37
CA GLY A 34 -7.14 -17.80 16.21
C GLY A 34 -6.95 -16.34 15.80
N ALA A 35 -7.58 -15.88 14.72
CA ALA A 35 -7.66 -14.46 14.42
C ALA A 35 -8.35 -13.70 15.56
N THR A 36 -7.76 -12.60 16.00
CA THR A 36 -8.29 -11.79 17.11
C THR A 36 -9.48 -10.94 16.71
N ASN A 37 -9.59 -10.57 15.43
CA ASN A 37 -10.72 -9.86 14.88
C ASN A 37 -11.64 -10.85 14.14
N THR A 38 -12.77 -11.17 14.74
CA THR A 38 -13.81 -12.03 14.16
C THR A 38 -15.07 -11.26 13.73
N ALA A 39 -15.04 -9.93 13.83
CA ALA A 39 -16.15 -9.11 13.38
C ALA A 39 -16.24 -9.15 11.85
N VAL A 40 -17.45 -9.29 11.33
CA VAL A 40 -17.71 -9.07 9.91
C VAL A 40 -17.59 -7.57 9.68
N ASP A 41 -16.56 -7.15 8.94
CA ASP A 41 -16.46 -5.77 8.55
C ASP A 41 -17.62 -5.40 7.65
N THR A 42 -18.27 -4.32 8.01
CA THR A 42 -19.24 -3.68 7.13
C THR A 42 -18.46 -2.85 6.12
N TYR A 43 -18.86 -2.88 4.85
CA TYR A 43 -18.24 -2.06 3.79
C TYR A 43 -18.23 -0.56 4.10
N PHE A 44 -19.09 -0.15 5.02
CA PHE A 44 -19.10 1.21 5.54
C PHE A 44 -18.89 1.18 7.05
N PRO A 45 -18.03 2.05 7.58
CA PRO A 45 -17.86 2.17 9.02
C PRO A 45 -19.20 2.43 9.70
N ASP A 46 -19.37 1.91 10.92
CA ASP A 46 -20.52 2.22 11.76
C ASP A 46 -20.64 3.74 11.97
N ALA A 47 -21.87 4.24 12.12
CA ALA A 47 -22.11 5.65 12.35
C ALA A 47 -21.36 6.20 13.57
N SER A 48 -21.09 5.37 14.58
CA SER A 48 -20.28 5.73 15.73
C SER A 48 -18.80 5.92 15.38
N GLN A 49 -18.29 5.22 14.37
CA GLN A 49 -16.90 5.33 13.89
C GLN A 49 -16.69 6.55 13.01
N VAL A 50 -17.72 6.96 12.25
CA VAL A 50 -17.62 8.14 11.37
C VAL A 50 -18.08 9.44 12.03
N GLY A 51 -18.48 9.40 13.30
CA GLY A 51 -18.96 10.59 14.02
C GLY A 51 -20.25 11.21 13.49
N TYR A 52 -20.96 10.56 12.57
CA TYR A 52 -22.22 11.02 11.99
C TYR A 52 -23.23 9.88 11.92
N ALA A 53 -24.28 9.98 12.73
CA ALA A 53 -25.31 8.94 12.84
C ALA A 53 -26.26 8.85 11.64
N GLY A 54 -26.19 9.78 10.69
CA GLY A 54 -27.13 9.87 9.59
C GLY A 54 -28.53 10.34 10.04
N PRO A 55 -29.47 10.47 9.10
CA PRO A 55 -30.85 10.84 9.42
C PRO A 55 -31.55 9.68 10.13
N THR A 56 -32.31 10.00 11.18
CA THR A 56 -33.14 9.02 11.88
C THR A 56 -34.36 8.67 11.01
N ALA A 57 -34.62 7.38 10.83
CA ALA A 57 -35.83 6.91 10.19
C ALA A 57 -37.05 7.33 11.04
N THR A 58 -38.06 7.95 10.42
CA THR A 58 -39.25 8.45 11.10
C THR A 58 -40.48 7.54 10.96
N GLY A 59 -40.32 6.44 10.19
CA GLY A 59 -41.38 5.46 9.97
C GLY A 59 -40.95 4.35 9.02
N ALA A 60 -41.88 3.60 8.47
CA ALA A 60 -41.66 2.53 7.50
C ALA A 60 -41.71 3.09 6.05
N GLU A 61 -40.99 4.16 5.79
CA GLU A 61 -40.94 4.78 4.47
C GLU A 61 -40.20 3.84 3.47
N PRO A 62 -40.77 3.56 2.28
CA PRO A 62 -40.14 2.77 1.25
C PRO A 62 -38.94 3.49 0.60
N ALA A 63 -38.86 4.81 0.75
CA ALA A 63 -37.76 5.67 0.36
C ALA A 63 -37.84 6.99 1.13
N ALA A 64 -36.71 7.55 1.54
CA ALA A 64 -36.64 8.89 2.11
C ALA A 64 -35.83 9.81 1.21
N ILE A 65 -36.38 10.97 0.87
CA ILE A 65 -35.59 12.08 0.35
C ILE A 65 -35.08 12.84 1.58
N VAL A 66 -33.83 12.63 1.88
CA VAL A 66 -33.18 13.35 2.97
C VAL A 66 -32.62 14.64 2.38
N THR A 67 -33.03 15.77 2.94
CA THR A 67 -32.31 17.01 2.69
C THR A 67 -30.93 16.84 3.33
N ALA A 68 -29.93 16.69 2.49
CA ALA A 68 -28.56 16.68 2.97
C ALA A 68 -28.35 17.93 3.82
N VAL A 69 -27.71 17.78 4.98
CA VAL A 69 -27.21 18.92 5.75
C VAL A 69 -26.52 19.81 4.73
N PRO A 70 -26.87 21.11 4.63
CA PRO A 70 -26.24 21.98 3.66
C PRO A 70 -24.74 21.93 3.92
N PHE A 71 -24.02 21.26 3.04
CA PHE A 71 -22.57 21.38 3.02
C PHE A 71 -22.30 22.86 2.79
N SER A 72 -21.49 23.46 3.66
CA SER A 72 -20.85 24.71 3.32
C SER A 72 -20.35 24.56 1.89
N LYS A 73 -20.68 25.47 1.00
CA LYS A 73 -20.20 25.41 -0.39
C LYS A 73 -18.74 25.06 -0.36
N VAL A 74 -18.40 23.92 -0.88
CA VAL A 74 -17.01 23.54 -1.06
C VAL A 74 -16.53 24.37 -2.23
N GLU A 75 -16.05 25.59 -1.94
CA GLU A 75 -15.28 26.39 -2.88
C GLU A 75 -13.86 25.82 -2.85
N GLY A 76 -13.65 24.67 -3.45
CA GLY A 76 -12.36 24.00 -3.40
C GLY A 76 -12.27 22.97 -4.50
N MET A 77 -11.06 22.63 -4.84
CA MET A 77 -10.76 21.56 -5.80
C MET A 77 -11.26 20.22 -5.27
N TYR A 78 -11.74 19.39 -6.19
CA TYR A 78 -11.98 17.96 -5.96
C TYR A 78 -10.76 17.21 -6.52
N PRO A 79 -9.71 16.95 -5.72
CA PRO A 79 -8.43 16.47 -6.25
C PRO A 79 -8.54 15.22 -7.11
N LEU A 80 -9.40 14.26 -6.72
CA LEU A 80 -9.60 13.01 -7.46
C LEU A 80 -10.48 13.16 -8.72
N SER A 81 -11.10 14.31 -8.94
CA SER A 81 -11.99 14.59 -10.08
C SER A 81 -11.41 15.63 -11.04
N MET A 82 -10.17 16.08 -10.80
CA MET A 82 -9.51 17.02 -11.71
C MET A 82 -9.31 16.37 -13.07
N PRO A 83 -9.74 17.01 -14.18
CA PRO A 83 -9.41 16.53 -15.50
C PRO A 83 -7.89 16.65 -15.70
N HIS A 84 -7.24 15.53 -15.98
CA HIS A 84 -5.86 15.57 -16.46
C HIS A 84 -5.84 16.29 -17.80
N SER A 85 -4.99 17.33 -17.96
CA SER A 85 -4.87 17.99 -19.25
C SER A 85 -4.28 16.99 -20.26
N ALA A 86 -4.97 16.81 -21.38
CA ALA A 86 -4.55 15.90 -22.45
C ALA A 86 -3.24 16.34 -23.14
N ASP A 87 -2.76 17.53 -22.85
CA ASP A 87 -1.65 18.17 -23.57
C ASP A 87 -0.30 18.07 -22.84
N GLY A 88 -0.21 17.35 -21.69
CA GLY A 88 1.05 17.17 -20.95
C GLY A 88 1.66 18.47 -20.40
N ALA A 89 0.96 19.60 -20.54
CA ALA A 89 1.36 20.90 -20.05
C ALA A 89 0.63 21.27 -18.75
N ASP A 90 0.49 20.30 -17.82
CA ASP A 90 -0.14 20.57 -16.53
C ASP A 90 0.85 21.34 -15.67
N THR A 91 0.68 22.68 -15.67
CA THR A 91 1.41 23.60 -14.78
C THR A 91 0.68 23.77 -13.45
N THR A 92 -0.40 23.05 -13.22
CA THR A 92 -1.16 23.11 -11.97
C THR A 92 -0.60 22.11 -10.97
N PHE A 93 -0.31 22.61 -9.77
CA PHE A 93 0.13 21.80 -8.66
C PHE A 93 -0.94 20.75 -8.29
N ASP A 94 -0.58 19.48 -8.30
CA ASP A 94 -1.44 18.37 -7.94
C ASP A 94 -1.10 17.90 -6.52
N VAL A 95 -1.87 18.34 -5.55
CA VAL A 95 -1.67 18.02 -4.14
C VAL A 95 -1.71 16.52 -3.87
N THR A 96 -2.44 15.73 -4.68
CA THR A 96 -2.56 14.29 -4.45
C THR A 96 -1.25 13.54 -4.62
N ARG A 97 -0.33 14.08 -5.41
CA ARG A 97 1.01 13.53 -5.64
C ARG A 97 1.99 13.84 -4.49
N HIS A 98 1.60 14.73 -3.58
CA HIS A 98 2.43 15.17 -2.45
C HIS A 98 1.97 14.61 -1.11
N TRP A 99 1.17 13.54 -1.11
CA TRP A 99 0.72 12.87 0.11
C TRP A 99 1.61 11.68 0.52
N GLY A 100 2.78 11.54 -0.11
CA GLY A 100 3.67 10.41 0.16
C GLY A 100 2.96 9.07 -0.08
N ASN A 101 3.04 8.17 0.88
CA ASN A 101 2.39 6.87 0.82
C ASN A 101 0.84 6.92 0.86
N PHE A 102 0.23 8.05 1.20
CA PHE A 102 -1.24 8.23 1.14
C PHE A 102 -1.72 8.74 -0.22
N ALA A 103 -0.80 9.00 -1.16
CA ALA A 103 -1.17 9.31 -2.53
C ALA A 103 -1.92 8.13 -3.18
N PRO A 104 -2.98 8.37 -3.97
CA PRO A 104 -3.49 7.36 -4.88
C PRO A 104 -2.42 6.97 -5.90
N MET A 105 -2.40 5.71 -6.34
CA MET A 105 -1.49 5.26 -7.39
C MET A 105 -1.71 6.05 -8.68
N TYR A 106 -0.63 6.50 -9.28
CA TYR A 106 -0.58 7.12 -10.59
C TYR A 106 0.62 6.55 -11.36
N SER A 107 0.56 6.58 -12.69
CA SER A 107 1.69 6.17 -13.52
C SER A 107 2.83 7.15 -13.37
N VAL A 108 4.02 6.64 -13.06
CA VAL A 108 5.24 7.43 -12.87
C VAL A 108 6.17 7.30 -14.08
N ASP A 109 7.04 8.29 -14.25
CA ASP A 109 8.12 8.20 -15.23
C ASP A 109 9.11 7.09 -14.83
N SER A 110 9.79 6.55 -15.82
CA SER A 110 10.79 5.50 -15.58
C SER A 110 11.98 6.05 -14.78
N PHE A 111 12.50 5.24 -13.86
CA PHE A 111 13.50 5.61 -12.87
C PHE A 111 14.91 5.76 -13.49
N GLY A 112 15.15 6.88 -14.16
CA GLY A 112 16.42 7.16 -14.86
C GLY A 112 16.52 6.58 -16.27
N LEU A 113 15.42 6.10 -16.84
CA LEU A 113 15.32 5.59 -18.22
C LEU A 113 14.29 6.43 -19.00
N PRO A 114 14.66 7.61 -19.53
CA PRO A 114 13.69 8.60 -20.01
C PRO A 114 12.85 8.16 -21.21
N ASP A 115 13.36 7.20 -22.01
CA ASP A 115 12.68 6.69 -23.20
C ASP A 115 11.98 5.33 -22.95
N ALA A 116 12.09 4.77 -21.74
CA ALA A 116 11.47 3.51 -21.41
C ALA A 116 9.95 3.64 -21.19
N SER A 117 9.23 2.61 -21.60
CA SER A 117 7.76 2.55 -21.54
C SER A 117 7.29 1.28 -20.85
N PRO A 118 6.14 1.29 -20.13
CA PRO A 118 5.52 0.07 -19.59
C PRO A 118 5.07 -0.91 -20.69
N VAL A 119 4.95 -0.47 -21.94
CA VAL A 119 4.62 -1.33 -23.07
C VAL A 119 5.72 -2.35 -23.31
N ILE A 120 5.34 -3.60 -23.59
CA ILE A 120 6.32 -4.67 -23.91
C ILE A 120 7.18 -4.22 -25.09
N PRO A 121 8.52 -4.30 -25.00
CA PRO A 121 9.43 -3.88 -26.06
C PRO A 121 9.16 -4.59 -27.38
N GLU A 122 9.34 -3.86 -28.50
CA GLU A 122 9.09 -4.39 -29.84
C GLU A 122 9.88 -5.68 -30.08
N GLY A 123 9.23 -6.67 -30.64
CA GLY A 123 9.83 -7.98 -30.91
C GLY A 123 9.89 -8.92 -29.71
N CYS A 124 9.55 -8.47 -28.50
CA CYS A 124 9.45 -9.33 -27.33
C CYS A 124 8.04 -9.88 -27.13
N GLY A 125 7.94 -11.05 -26.50
CA GLY A 125 6.70 -11.65 -25.99
C GLY A 125 6.75 -11.76 -24.47
N ILE A 126 5.57 -11.78 -23.81
CA ILE A 126 5.47 -12.02 -22.38
C ILE A 126 5.20 -13.49 -22.10
N ASN A 127 5.94 -14.07 -21.15
CA ASN A 127 5.84 -15.48 -20.74
C ASN A 127 5.19 -15.64 -19.37
N ALA A 128 5.52 -14.74 -18.43
CA ALA A 128 4.91 -14.73 -17.10
C ALA A 128 4.95 -13.32 -16.49
N VAL A 129 4.13 -13.12 -15.46
CA VAL A 129 4.10 -11.86 -14.71
C VAL A 129 3.94 -12.13 -13.22
N HIS A 130 4.67 -11.36 -12.40
CA HIS A 130 4.56 -11.36 -10.94
C HIS A 130 4.19 -9.96 -10.49
N LEU A 131 3.06 -9.83 -9.80
CA LEU A 131 2.55 -8.60 -9.22
C LEU A 131 2.67 -8.66 -7.70
N LEU A 132 3.37 -7.71 -7.12
CA LEU A 132 3.26 -7.37 -5.70
C LEU A 132 2.54 -6.03 -5.59
N MET A 133 1.40 -6.03 -4.89
CA MET A 133 0.51 -4.88 -4.84
C MET A 133 0.20 -4.47 -3.41
N ARG A 134 0.22 -3.18 -3.14
CA ARG A 134 -0.26 -2.61 -1.89
C ARG A 134 -1.79 -2.60 -1.84
N HIS A 135 -2.36 -2.70 -0.63
CA HIS A 135 -3.80 -2.48 -0.42
C HIS A 135 -4.29 -1.13 -0.97
N GLY A 136 -5.58 -1.01 -1.24
CA GLY A 136 -6.23 0.22 -1.69
C GLY A 136 -6.25 1.33 -0.64
N ALA A 137 -6.76 2.50 -1.03
CA ALA A 137 -6.95 3.61 -0.10
C ALA A 137 -7.84 3.20 1.07
N ARG A 138 -7.40 3.53 2.29
CA ARG A 138 -8.03 3.14 3.55
C ARG A 138 -8.35 4.34 4.43
N TYR A 139 -9.17 4.11 5.43
CA TYR A 139 -9.29 5.01 6.57
C TYR A 139 -7.99 5.02 7.41
N PRO A 140 -7.79 6.04 8.27
CA PRO A 140 -6.65 6.07 9.19
C PRO A 140 -6.53 4.79 10.02
N ALA A 141 -5.32 4.46 10.46
CA ALA A 141 -5.11 3.40 11.43
C ALA A 141 -5.72 3.78 12.79
N SER A 142 -6.27 2.79 13.52
CA SER A 142 -6.94 3.05 14.80
C SER A 142 -5.98 3.10 15.98
N ASP A 143 -4.79 2.56 15.83
CA ASP A 143 -3.77 2.34 16.84
C ASP A 143 -2.65 3.40 16.79
N GLU A 144 -2.66 4.28 15.79
CA GLU A 144 -1.68 5.35 15.62
C GLU A 144 -2.32 6.73 15.90
N PRO A 145 -1.56 7.66 16.54
CA PRO A 145 -1.97 9.05 16.57
C PRO A 145 -2.01 9.60 15.15
N GLY A 146 -2.92 10.54 14.89
CA GLY A 146 -3.10 11.11 13.54
C GLY A 146 -4.43 11.84 13.43
N PRO A 147 -5.18 11.69 12.35
CA PRO A 147 -6.46 12.38 12.12
C PRO A 147 -7.46 12.34 13.27
N SER A 148 -7.57 11.20 13.97
CA SER A 148 -8.45 11.04 15.13
C SER A 148 -7.97 11.81 16.36
N HIS A 149 -6.65 11.94 16.55
CA HIS A 149 -6.05 12.73 17.62
C HIS A 149 -6.32 14.23 17.40
N PHE A 150 -6.10 14.74 16.19
CA PHE A 150 -6.48 16.14 15.85
C PHE A 150 -7.95 16.42 16.17
N ALA A 151 -8.84 15.50 15.77
CA ALA A 151 -10.27 15.64 16.07
C ALA A 151 -10.55 15.72 17.56
N SER A 152 -9.88 14.90 18.37
CA SER A 152 -10.00 14.90 19.83
C SER A 152 -9.52 16.20 20.44
N GLU A 153 -8.40 16.75 19.98
CA GLU A 153 -7.87 18.03 20.45
C GLU A 153 -8.79 19.21 20.10
N VAL A 154 -9.32 19.25 18.87
CA VAL A 154 -10.32 20.27 18.46
C VAL A 154 -11.58 20.15 19.30
N HIS A 155 -12.09 18.94 19.52
CA HIS A 155 -13.28 18.71 20.35
C HIS A 155 -13.05 19.13 21.81
N ALA A 156 -11.89 18.78 22.36
CA ALA A 156 -11.50 19.18 23.73
C ALA A 156 -11.38 20.71 23.85
N ALA A 157 -10.82 21.38 22.85
CA ALA A 157 -10.74 22.85 22.81
C ALA A 157 -12.11 23.50 22.68
N ALA A 158 -12.96 23.00 21.77
CA ALA A 158 -14.31 23.52 21.52
C ALA A 158 -15.24 23.37 22.74
N SER A 159 -14.98 22.38 23.60
CA SER A 159 -15.73 22.16 24.85
C SER A 159 -15.39 23.17 25.95
N LYS A 160 -14.32 23.94 25.77
CA LYS A 160 -13.84 24.95 26.73
C LYS A 160 -14.30 26.36 26.32
N LYS A 161 -14.49 27.24 27.33
CA LYS A 161 -14.74 28.66 27.03
C LYS A 161 -13.50 29.29 26.38
N GLY A 162 -13.73 30.07 25.34
CA GLY A 162 -12.66 30.81 24.64
C GLY A 162 -12.13 30.15 23.39
N PHE A 163 -12.67 29.02 22.96
CA PHE A 163 -12.38 28.50 21.61
C PHE A 163 -13.05 29.38 20.57
N SER A 164 -12.28 29.84 19.61
CA SER A 164 -12.79 30.54 18.43
C SER A 164 -11.84 30.34 17.25
N VAL A 165 -12.40 30.32 16.05
CA VAL A 165 -11.69 30.14 14.78
C VAL A 165 -12.08 31.24 13.80
N THR A 166 -11.14 31.65 12.95
CA THR A 166 -11.31 32.72 11.95
C THR A 166 -10.51 32.40 10.68
N GLY A 167 -10.77 33.11 9.60
CA GLY A 167 -10.04 32.95 8.34
C GLY A 167 -10.14 31.55 7.78
N ASP A 168 -9.04 31.02 7.28
CA ASP A 168 -9.00 29.71 6.64
C ASP A 168 -9.40 28.56 7.59
N LEU A 169 -9.34 28.76 8.90
CA LEU A 169 -9.74 27.78 9.92
C LEU A 169 -11.21 27.91 10.37
N GLU A 170 -12.00 28.86 9.82
CA GLU A 170 -13.38 29.09 10.25
C GLU A 170 -14.25 27.82 10.14
N PHE A 171 -13.97 26.94 9.19
CA PHE A 171 -14.69 25.69 9.01
C PHE A 171 -14.62 24.75 10.24
N LEU A 172 -13.55 24.83 11.05
CA LEU A 172 -13.40 24.04 12.26
C LEU A 172 -14.49 24.32 13.30
N ALA A 173 -15.21 25.47 13.22
CA ALA A 173 -16.34 25.75 14.09
C ALA A 173 -17.51 24.74 13.95
N THR A 174 -17.61 24.12 12.77
CA THR A 174 -18.69 23.17 12.43
C THR A 174 -18.16 21.84 11.91
N TRP A 175 -16.83 21.71 11.75
CA TRP A 175 -16.22 20.48 11.28
C TRP A 175 -16.41 19.35 12.30
N THR A 176 -16.69 18.17 11.79
CA THR A 176 -16.78 16.95 12.57
C THR A 176 -15.97 15.85 11.91
N TYR A 177 -15.29 15.05 12.69
CA TYR A 177 -14.57 13.88 12.22
C TYR A 177 -15.55 12.83 11.67
N LYS A 178 -15.39 12.42 10.41
CA LYS A 178 -16.31 11.53 9.68
C LYS A 178 -15.61 10.28 9.15
N LEU A 179 -14.36 10.06 9.53
CA LEU A 179 -13.58 8.93 9.05
C LEU A 179 -13.79 7.71 9.94
N GLY A 180 -13.77 6.54 9.31
CA GLY A 180 -13.66 5.25 10.00
C GLY A 180 -12.22 4.94 10.38
N ALA A 181 -11.93 3.66 10.57
CA ALA A 181 -10.58 3.17 10.86
C ALA A 181 -10.27 1.89 10.11
N ASN A 182 -9.02 1.71 9.70
CA ASN A 182 -8.38 0.51 9.14
C ASN A 182 -8.91 0.01 7.79
N ASN A 183 -10.20 0.09 7.53
CA ASN A 183 -10.86 -0.50 6.36
C ASN A 183 -10.63 0.32 5.09
N LEU A 184 -10.82 -0.33 3.94
CA LEU A 184 -10.79 0.35 2.65
C LEU A 184 -11.90 1.40 2.54
N THR A 185 -11.57 2.53 1.95
CA THR A 185 -12.58 3.50 1.51
C THR A 185 -13.32 2.99 0.27
N PRO A 186 -14.49 3.56 -0.10
CA PRO A 186 -15.14 3.26 -1.38
C PRO A 186 -14.22 3.49 -2.58
N PHE A 187 -13.43 4.57 -2.56
CA PHE A 187 -12.42 4.84 -3.58
C PHE A 187 -11.33 3.77 -3.61
N GLY A 188 -10.86 3.29 -2.45
CA GLY A 188 -9.88 2.21 -2.38
C GLY A 188 -10.37 0.91 -3.01
N ARG A 189 -11.63 0.54 -2.80
CA ARG A 189 -12.24 -0.65 -3.43
C ARG A 189 -12.39 -0.48 -4.95
N GLU A 190 -12.85 0.71 -5.38
CA GLU A 190 -12.99 1.04 -6.80
C GLU A 190 -11.65 0.98 -7.52
N SER A 191 -10.60 1.60 -6.95
CA SER A 191 -9.27 1.62 -7.55
C SER A 191 -8.68 0.22 -7.73
N LEU A 192 -8.90 -0.69 -6.76
CA LEU A 192 -8.44 -2.08 -6.88
C LEU A 192 -9.21 -2.87 -7.93
N PHE A 193 -10.53 -2.67 -8.02
CA PHE A 193 -11.32 -3.28 -9.08
C PHE A 193 -10.84 -2.81 -10.47
N SER A 194 -10.65 -1.51 -10.65
CA SER A 194 -10.15 -0.93 -11.89
C SER A 194 -8.74 -1.41 -12.25
N ASN A 195 -7.87 -1.58 -11.24
CA ASN A 195 -6.55 -2.19 -11.43
C ASN A 195 -6.64 -3.66 -11.86
N GLY A 196 -7.59 -4.43 -11.31
CA GLY A 196 -7.86 -5.80 -11.75
C GLY A 196 -8.26 -5.86 -13.21
N VAL A 197 -9.17 -4.98 -13.65
CA VAL A 197 -9.57 -4.85 -15.07
C VAL A 197 -8.37 -4.49 -15.94
N ALA A 198 -7.59 -3.48 -15.57
CA ALA A 198 -6.42 -3.06 -16.34
C ALA A 198 -5.35 -4.17 -16.44
N PHE A 199 -5.13 -4.91 -15.36
CA PHE A 199 -4.20 -6.03 -15.32
C PHE A 199 -4.67 -7.19 -16.21
N ARG A 200 -5.99 -7.45 -16.25
CA ARG A 200 -6.59 -8.43 -17.16
C ARG A 200 -6.36 -8.06 -18.62
N TYR A 201 -6.52 -6.79 -18.99
CA TYR A 201 -6.25 -6.33 -20.36
C TYR A 201 -4.79 -6.52 -20.75
N ARG A 202 -3.86 -6.26 -19.84
CA ARG A 202 -2.41 -6.33 -20.11
C ARG A 202 -1.91 -7.78 -20.16
N TYR A 203 -2.39 -8.67 -19.29
CA TYR A 203 -1.75 -9.96 -19.02
C TYR A 203 -2.71 -11.16 -19.05
N GLY A 204 -3.99 -10.95 -19.17
CA GLY A 204 -4.98 -12.02 -19.07
C GLY A 204 -4.85 -13.13 -20.12
N GLU A 205 -4.24 -12.83 -21.27
CA GLU A 205 -3.97 -13.84 -22.32
C GLU A 205 -3.04 -14.96 -21.83
N LEU A 206 -2.20 -14.72 -20.85
CA LEU A 206 -1.33 -15.72 -20.26
C LEU A 206 -2.10 -16.90 -19.64
N LEU A 207 -3.36 -16.71 -19.26
CA LEU A 207 -4.21 -17.77 -18.71
C LEU A 207 -4.88 -18.64 -19.81
N ASN A 208 -4.83 -18.27 -21.09
CA ASN A 208 -5.57 -19.00 -22.13
C ASN A 208 -5.11 -20.47 -22.29
N ALA A 209 -3.86 -20.77 -22.00
CA ALA A 209 -3.30 -22.12 -22.03
C ALA A 209 -3.15 -22.75 -20.65
N PHE A 210 -3.49 -22.04 -19.59
CA PHE A 210 -3.39 -22.52 -18.22
C PHE A 210 -4.68 -23.25 -17.83
N THR A 211 -4.56 -24.50 -17.42
CA THR A 211 -5.72 -25.39 -17.17
C THR A 211 -6.10 -25.48 -15.70
N ASP A 212 -5.18 -25.10 -14.81
CA ASP A 212 -5.42 -25.07 -13.38
C ASP A 212 -5.96 -23.69 -12.96
N LEU A 213 -6.47 -23.57 -11.73
CA LEU A 213 -6.84 -22.28 -11.16
C LEU A 213 -5.60 -21.60 -10.58
N PRO A 214 -5.33 -20.32 -10.95
CA PRO A 214 -4.21 -19.62 -10.35
C PRO A 214 -4.43 -19.35 -8.87
N VAL A 215 -3.36 -19.34 -8.09
CA VAL A 215 -3.35 -18.99 -6.67
C VAL A 215 -2.89 -17.52 -6.54
N PHE A 216 -3.75 -16.67 -6.00
CA PHE A 216 -3.42 -15.30 -5.60
C PHE A 216 -3.28 -15.26 -4.08
N ARG A 217 -2.32 -14.50 -3.55
CA ARG A 217 -2.02 -14.48 -2.12
C ARG A 217 -2.28 -13.11 -1.51
N THR A 218 -2.66 -13.11 -0.24
CA THR A 218 -2.84 -11.90 0.57
C THR A 218 -2.53 -12.20 2.05
N THR A 219 -2.37 -11.15 2.86
CA THR A 219 -2.34 -11.30 4.32
C THR A 219 -3.75 -11.33 4.90
N SER A 220 -3.87 -11.63 6.20
CA SER A 220 -5.16 -11.83 6.87
C SER A 220 -5.81 -10.57 7.43
N GLN A 221 -5.24 -9.38 7.24
CA GLN A 221 -5.92 -8.14 7.62
C GLN A 221 -7.10 -7.87 6.68
N ASP A 222 -8.21 -7.35 7.21
CA ASP A 222 -9.46 -7.17 6.46
C ASP A 222 -9.25 -6.33 5.20
N ARG A 223 -8.53 -5.20 5.31
CA ARG A 223 -8.21 -4.35 4.14
C ARG A 223 -7.39 -5.06 3.08
N MET A 224 -6.58 -6.04 3.47
CA MET A 224 -5.76 -6.81 2.55
C MET A 224 -6.61 -7.81 1.77
N LEU A 225 -7.46 -8.56 2.47
CA LEU A 225 -8.41 -9.48 1.84
C LEU A 225 -9.38 -8.73 0.92
N ASP A 226 -9.97 -7.63 1.40
CA ASP A 226 -10.85 -6.79 0.58
C ASP A 226 -10.14 -6.27 -0.68
N SER A 227 -8.85 -5.91 -0.57
CA SER A 227 -8.05 -5.51 -1.72
C SER A 227 -7.94 -6.62 -2.75
N ALA A 228 -7.57 -7.83 -2.31
CA ALA A 228 -7.43 -8.99 -3.18
C ALA A 228 -8.76 -9.36 -3.87
N LEU A 229 -9.86 -9.35 -3.12
CA LEU A 229 -11.18 -9.71 -3.65
C LEU A 229 -11.70 -8.68 -4.67
N ASN A 230 -11.54 -7.38 -4.42
CA ASN A 230 -11.94 -6.35 -5.37
C ASN A 230 -11.10 -6.42 -6.66
N PHE A 231 -9.78 -6.63 -6.55
CA PHE A 231 -8.93 -6.86 -7.71
C PHE A 231 -9.36 -8.12 -8.49
N ALA A 232 -9.59 -9.23 -7.81
CA ALA A 232 -10.01 -10.48 -8.43
C ALA A 232 -11.36 -10.31 -9.15
N ALA A 233 -12.31 -9.59 -8.56
CA ALA A 233 -13.59 -9.28 -9.20
C ALA A 233 -13.43 -8.45 -10.49
N GLY A 234 -12.45 -7.53 -10.52
CA GLY A 234 -12.09 -6.80 -11.74
C GLY A 234 -11.37 -7.67 -12.77
N PHE A 235 -10.48 -8.57 -12.32
CA PHE A 235 -9.67 -9.42 -13.18
C PHE A 235 -10.45 -10.59 -13.78
N PHE A 236 -11.27 -11.31 -12.99
CA PHE A 236 -11.99 -12.52 -13.39
C PHE A 236 -13.46 -12.28 -13.73
N GLU A 237 -14.00 -11.10 -13.52
CA GLU A 237 -15.40 -10.71 -13.59
C GLU A 237 -16.19 -10.97 -12.30
N ILE A 238 -17.11 -10.05 -11.98
CA ILE A 238 -17.91 -10.04 -10.74
C ILE A 238 -18.72 -11.33 -10.54
N ARG A 239 -19.13 -11.99 -11.63
CA ARG A 239 -20.00 -13.16 -11.53
C ARG A 239 -19.27 -14.47 -11.29
N THR A 240 -18.00 -14.54 -11.63
CA THR A 240 -17.24 -15.79 -11.70
C THR A 240 -15.98 -15.80 -10.87
N TYR A 241 -15.51 -14.64 -10.39
CA TYR A 241 -14.23 -14.56 -9.67
C TYR A 241 -14.13 -15.53 -8.49
N GLU A 242 -15.23 -15.80 -7.79
CA GLU A 242 -15.22 -16.73 -6.65
C GLU A 242 -14.84 -18.19 -7.04
N THR A 243 -14.89 -18.53 -8.34
CA THR A 243 -14.62 -19.88 -8.84
C THR A 243 -13.45 -19.96 -9.81
N ASP A 244 -12.91 -18.83 -10.25
CA ASP A 244 -11.93 -18.78 -11.34
C ASP A 244 -10.47 -18.70 -10.83
N TYR A 245 -10.27 -18.68 -9.50
CA TYR A 245 -8.96 -18.71 -8.86
C TYR A 245 -9.04 -19.25 -7.43
N HIS A 246 -7.89 -19.44 -6.80
CA HIS A 246 -7.77 -19.71 -5.38
C HIS A 246 -7.18 -18.51 -4.66
N GLN A 247 -7.87 -18.04 -3.60
CA GLN A 247 -7.34 -17.02 -2.71
C GLN A 247 -6.62 -17.67 -1.53
N GLU A 248 -5.30 -17.56 -1.47
CA GLU A 248 -4.54 -17.88 -0.28
C GLU A 248 -4.53 -16.67 0.68
N ILE A 249 -4.80 -16.91 1.96
CA ILE A 249 -4.76 -15.91 3.02
C ILE A 249 -3.72 -16.35 4.03
N ILE A 250 -2.60 -15.63 4.08
CA ILE A 250 -1.49 -15.90 4.98
C ILE A 250 -1.70 -15.12 6.27
N ILE A 251 -1.60 -15.79 7.41
CA ILE A 251 -1.82 -15.17 8.72
C ILE A 251 -0.78 -14.06 8.94
N GLU A 252 -1.27 -12.88 9.27
CA GLU A 252 -0.47 -11.73 9.67
C GLU A 252 -0.53 -11.60 11.19
N LYS A 253 0.48 -12.17 11.85
CA LYS A 253 0.58 -12.20 13.30
C LYS A 253 2.04 -12.26 13.71
N GLU A 254 2.35 -11.63 14.84
CA GLU A 254 3.66 -11.69 15.47
C GLU A 254 4.18 -13.14 15.59
N ASN A 255 5.45 -13.33 15.22
CA ASN A 255 6.14 -14.61 15.15
C ASN A 255 5.55 -15.63 14.15
N PHE A 256 4.82 -15.18 13.15
CA PHE A 256 4.34 -16.02 12.05
C PHE A 256 5.05 -15.65 10.75
N ASN A 257 5.79 -16.58 10.18
CA ASN A 257 6.52 -16.36 8.93
C ASN A 257 5.57 -16.06 7.78
N ASN A 258 5.71 -14.87 7.22
CA ASN A 258 4.90 -14.36 6.12
C ASN A 258 5.71 -13.34 5.32
N THR A 259 6.03 -13.65 4.07
CA THR A 259 6.81 -12.76 3.18
C THR A 259 6.04 -11.49 2.77
N LEU A 260 4.71 -11.51 2.90
CA LEU A 260 3.83 -10.36 2.64
C LEU A 260 3.61 -9.48 3.90
N ALA A 261 4.13 -9.90 5.06
CA ALA A 261 4.15 -9.13 6.31
C ALA A 261 5.41 -9.48 7.13
N PRO A 262 6.62 -9.28 6.58
CA PRO A 262 7.88 -9.76 7.16
C PRO A 262 8.25 -9.10 8.49
N TYR A 263 7.74 -7.89 8.78
CA TYR A 263 7.92 -7.19 10.04
C TYR A 263 7.39 -8.00 11.25
N GLN A 264 6.44 -8.91 11.05
CA GLN A 264 5.91 -9.78 12.10
C GLN A 264 6.96 -10.75 12.69
N VAL A 265 8.07 -10.94 11.98
CA VAL A 265 9.18 -11.83 12.38
C VAL A 265 10.54 -11.12 12.36
N CYS A 266 10.53 -9.78 12.35
CA CYS A 266 11.72 -8.93 12.36
C CYS A 266 11.63 -7.87 13.48
N PRO A 267 11.89 -8.24 14.74
CA PRO A 267 11.69 -7.33 15.88
C PRO A 267 12.42 -5.99 15.77
N ASN A 268 13.58 -5.96 15.11
CA ASN A 268 14.32 -4.72 14.89
C ASN A 268 13.61 -3.73 13.97
N ALA A 269 12.65 -4.20 13.14
CA ALA A 269 11.87 -3.32 12.27
C ALA A 269 11.01 -2.30 13.07
N ASP A 270 10.55 -2.70 14.26
CA ASP A 270 9.70 -1.88 15.14
C ASP A 270 10.42 -1.40 16.40
N SER A 271 11.74 -1.61 16.50
CA SER A 271 12.50 -1.19 17.68
C SER A 271 12.80 0.33 17.67
N ASP A 272 12.73 0.97 18.81
CA ASP A 272 12.97 2.41 18.97
C ASP A 272 14.37 2.84 18.47
N ASP A 273 15.38 2.00 18.70
CA ASP A 273 16.78 2.32 18.40
C ASP A 273 17.20 1.99 16.96
N ILE A 274 16.42 1.17 16.24
CA ILE A 274 16.77 0.68 14.89
C ILE A 274 15.68 1.03 13.89
N GLY A 275 14.50 0.40 13.97
CA GLY A 275 13.43 0.58 13.00
C GLY A 275 12.78 1.96 13.07
N SER A 276 12.59 2.49 14.28
CA SER A 276 12.05 3.83 14.54
C SER A 276 13.11 4.94 14.60
N PHE A 277 14.35 4.65 14.26
CA PHE A 277 15.43 5.66 14.23
C PHE A 277 15.06 6.85 13.33
N GLY A 278 14.32 6.59 12.25
CA GLY A 278 13.83 7.61 11.33
C GLY A 278 12.93 8.67 11.98
N ASP A 279 12.17 8.34 13.03
CA ASP A 279 11.22 9.26 13.66
C ASP A 279 11.90 10.52 14.23
N ALA A 280 13.09 10.36 14.79
CA ALA A 280 13.86 11.50 15.26
C ALA A 280 14.35 12.40 14.13
N GLN A 281 14.62 11.82 12.98
CA GLN A 281 15.08 12.54 11.78
C GLN A 281 13.92 13.26 11.09
N THR A 282 12.76 12.60 10.94
CA THR A 282 11.54 13.21 10.38
C THR A 282 11.06 14.36 11.26
N SER A 283 11.17 14.25 12.59
CA SER A 283 10.82 15.31 13.53
C SER A 283 11.69 16.56 13.33
N LYS A 284 12.99 16.42 13.07
CA LYS A 284 13.89 17.56 12.76
C LYS A 284 13.43 18.30 11.51
N TRP A 285 13.05 17.56 10.46
CA TRP A 285 12.56 18.14 9.22
C TRP A 285 11.20 18.82 9.41
N ALA A 286 10.27 18.18 10.13
CA ALA A 286 8.95 18.74 10.41
C ALA A 286 9.03 20.09 11.14
N ASP A 287 9.94 20.22 12.10
CA ASP A 287 10.21 21.47 12.79
C ASP A 287 10.72 22.58 11.87
N ILE A 288 11.28 22.25 10.71
CA ILE A 288 11.75 23.22 9.72
C ILE A 288 10.63 23.65 8.78
N TYR A 289 10.02 22.70 8.05
CA TYR A 289 9.11 23.05 6.96
C TYR A 289 7.75 23.59 7.43
N LEU A 290 7.29 23.24 8.64
CA LEU A 290 5.99 23.69 9.16
C LEU A 290 6.00 24.98 9.97
N GLN A 291 7.17 25.61 10.17
CA GLN A 291 7.23 26.86 10.92
C GLN A 291 6.42 27.99 10.28
N ASN A 292 6.40 28.06 8.96
CA ASN A 292 5.63 29.06 8.22
C ASN A 292 4.11 28.80 8.35
N ALA A 293 3.68 27.55 8.17
CA ALA A 293 2.30 27.13 8.38
C ALA A 293 1.84 27.48 9.80
N ARG A 294 2.62 27.13 10.82
CA ARG A 294 2.30 27.43 12.22
C ARG A 294 2.14 28.92 12.47
N ARG A 295 3.07 29.76 11.98
CA ARG A 295 2.99 31.22 12.13
C ARG A 295 1.78 31.82 11.45
N ARG A 296 1.33 31.26 10.34
CA ARG A 296 0.18 31.72 9.56
C ARG A 296 -1.15 31.24 10.18
N LEU A 297 -1.24 30.00 10.61
CA LEU A 297 -2.49 29.38 11.06
C LEU A 297 -2.78 29.60 12.55
N GLN A 298 -1.76 29.62 13.42
CA GLN A 298 -1.97 29.79 14.87
C GLN A 298 -2.78 31.07 15.25
N PRO A 299 -2.61 32.23 14.64
CA PRO A 299 -3.42 33.41 14.95
C PRO A 299 -4.89 33.26 14.60
N MET A 300 -5.26 32.31 13.74
CA MET A 300 -6.64 32.06 13.29
C MET A 300 -7.42 31.19 14.26
N VAL A 301 -6.77 30.58 15.26
CA VAL A 301 -7.42 29.75 16.27
C VAL A 301 -7.04 30.21 17.68
N GLN A 302 -8.05 30.37 18.54
CA GLN A 302 -7.88 30.61 19.98
C GLN A 302 -8.39 29.41 20.78
N GLY A 303 -7.71 29.11 21.88
CA GLY A 303 -8.07 27.99 22.74
C GLY A 303 -7.49 26.64 22.32
N LEU A 304 -6.79 26.58 21.18
CA LEU A 304 -6.02 25.43 20.71
C LEU A 304 -4.60 25.87 20.34
N ASN A 305 -3.59 25.17 20.83
CA ASN A 305 -2.20 25.39 20.42
C ASN A 305 -1.86 24.45 19.26
N LEU A 306 -1.65 25.01 18.08
CA LEU A 306 -1.23 24.23 16.91
C LEU A 306 0.25 23.83 17.07
N THR A 307 0.47 22.59 17.49
CA THR A 307 1.79 21.96 17.52
C THR A 307 2.19 21.52 16.10
N ILE A 308 3.46 21.19 15.89
CA ILE A 308 3.94 20.61 14.63
C ILE A 308 3.20 19.30 14.33
N SER A 309 3.01 18.43 15.32
CA SER A 309 2.23 17.19 15.18
C SER A 309 0.81 17.47 14.66
N LEU A 310 0.07 18.42 15.27
CA LEU A 310 -1.28 18.76 14.81
C LEU A 310 -1.30 19.30 13.36
N LEU A 311 -0.25 19.98 12.92
CA LEU A 311 -0.15 20.44 11.53
C LEU A 311 0.09 19.27 10.56
N ILE A 312 0.90 18.28 10.94
CA ILE A 312 1.07 17.03 10.19
C ILE A 312 -0.28 16.30 10.09
N GLU A 313 -0.98 16.14 11.21
CA GLU A 313 -2.29 15.50 11.27
C GLU A 313 -3.35 16.23 10.41
N MET A 314 -3.25 17.56 10.26
CA MET A 314 -4.07 18.33 9.32
C MET A 314 -3.70 18.01 7.86
N GLN A 315 -2.43 17.80 7.53
CA GLN A 315 -2.01 17.36 6.19
C GLN A 315 -2.50 15.94 5.91
N GLU A 316 -2.41 15.03 6.88
CA GLU A 316 -3.00 13.69 6.78
C GLU A 316 -4.52 13.72 6.59
N LEU A 317 -5.23 14.62 7.28
CA LEU A 317 -6.67 14.81 7.09
C LEU A 317 -7.03 15.22 5.67
N CYS A 318 -6.20 16.03 5.00
CA CYS A 318 -6.39 16.32 3.59
C CYS A 318 -6.44 15.02 2.77
N ALA A 319 -5.45 14.14 2.92
CA ALA A 319 -5.37 12.90 2.17
C ALA A 319 -6.53 11.94 2.53
N PHE A 320 -6.73 11.65 3.81
CA PHE A 320 -7.73 10.68 4.25
C PHE A 320 -9.17 11.13 4.00
N GLU A 321 -9.52 12.41 4.23
CA GLU A 321 -10.85 12.90 3.89
C GLU A 321 -11.09 12.86 2.38
N THR A 322 -10.10 13.21 1.58
CA THR A 322 -10.22 13.18 0.13
C THR A 322 -10.50 11.79 -0.40
N VAL A 323 -9.74 10.77 0.02
CA VAL A 323 -9.96 9.38 -0.43
C VAL A 323 -11.21 8.73 0.17
N ALA A 324 -11.76 9.28 1.26
CA ALA A 324 -12.97 8.78 1.91
C ALA A 324 -14.25 9.52 1.50
N LEU A 325 -14.18 10.85 1.34
CA LEU A 325 -15.32 11.75 1.15
C LEU A 325 -15.29 12.46 -0.21
N GLY A 326 -14.20 12.38 -0.95
CA GLY A 326 -13.99 13.02 -2.24
C GLY A 326 -13.38 14.43 -2.16
N TYR A 327 -13.28 15.03 -0.97
CA TYR A 327 -12.70 16.36 -0.75
C TYR A 327 -12.29 16.56 0.70
N SER A 328 -11.42 17.54 0.95
CA SER A 328 -11.08 18.01 2.29
C SER A 328 -10.75 19.50 2.30
N LYS A 329 -11.25 20.22 3.29
CA LYS A 329 -10.88 21.63 3.53
C LYS A 329 -9.46 21.79 4.05
N PHE A 330 -8.89 20.74 4.59
CA PHE A 330 -7.50 20.77 5.06
C PHE A 330 -6.50 20.90 3.91
N CYS A 331 -6.86 20.48 2.69
CA CYS A 331 -5.98 20.58 1.52
C CYS A 331 -5.63 22.03 1.17
N ASP A 332 -6.56 22.96 1.40
CA ASP A 332 -6.40 24.38 1.07
C ASP A 332 -5.54 25.15 2.10
N LEU A 333 -5.18 24.53 3.22
CA LEU A 333 -4.51 25.20 4.34
C LEU A 333 -3.01 25.35 4.16
N PHE A 334 -2.41 24.60 3.25
CA PHE A 334 -0.97 24.53 3.09
C PHE A 334 -0.54 25.00 1.69
N THR A 335 0.62 25.64 1.61
CA THR A 335 1.21 26.07 0.35
C THR A 335 1.84 24.90 -0.40
N GLU A 336 2.17 25.09 -1.68
CA GLU A 336 2.89 24.10 -2.49
C GLU A 336 4.20 23.67 -1.80
N GLU A 337 5.00 24.61 -1.30
CA GLU A 337 6.23 24.33 -0.57
C GLU A 337 6.00 23.50 0.72
N GLU A 338 4.87 23.77 1.41
CA GLU A 338 4.51 23.02 2.62
C GLU A 338 4.02 21.61 2.27
N TRP A 339 3.43 21.39 1.09
CA TRP A 339 3.08 20.08 0.57
C TRP A 339 4.30 19.30 0.06
N GLU A 340 5.23 19.95 -0.64
CA GLU A 340 6.53 19.35 -0.97
C GLU A 340 7.30 18.96 0.29
N GLY A 341 7.20 19.77 1.34
CA GLY A 341 7.76 19.49 2.66
C GLY A 341 7.13 18.27 3.32
N TYR A 342 5.82 18.06 3.18
CA TYR A 342 5.12 16.90 3.69
C TYR A 342 5.48 15.63 2.92
N GLU A 343 5.53 15.67 1.58
CA GLU A 343 5.99 14.54 0.79
C GLU A 343 7.40 14.12 1.22
N TYR A 344 8.31 15.08 1.37
CA TYR A 344 9.67 14.81 1.82
C TYR A 344 9.73 14.28 3.27
N TYR A 345 8.83 14.72 4.15
CA TYR A 345 8.66 14.14 5.49
C TYR A 345 8.36 12.64 5.41
N VAL A 346 7.47 12.24 4.51
CA VAL A 346 7.13 10.83 4.30
C VAL A 346 8.28 10.07 3.65
N ASP A 347 8.96 10.65 2.64
CA ASP A 347 10.13 10.03 2.02
C ASP A 347 11.23 9.75 3.02
N PHE A 348 11.48 10.72 3.88
CA PHE A 348 12.50 10.63 4.90
C PHE A 348 12.17 9.54 5.92
N TRP A 349 10.91 9.44 6.33
CA TRP A 349 10.43 8.39 7.21
C TRP A 349 10.63 7.00 6.59
N TYR A 350 10.28 6.80 5.31
CA TYR A 350 10.48 5.53 4.62
C TYR A 350 11.95 5.20 4.40
N SER A 351 12.78 6.17 4.13
CA SER A 351 14.21 5.98 3.90
C SER A 351 15.00 5.71 5.19
N CYS A 352 14.63 6.36 6.29
CA CYS A 352 15.29 6.23 7.60
C CYS A 352 14.45 5.43 8.62
N GLY A 353 13.19 5.18 8.33
CA GLY A 353 12.20 4.57 9.21
C GLY A 353 11.99 3.08 8.96
N PRO A 354 10.76 2.62 8.72
CA PRO A 354 10.40 1.22 8.82
C PRO A 354 11.15 0.28 7.88
N GLY A 355 11.84 0.83 6.90
CA GLY A 355 12.63 0.04 5.97
C GLY A 355 14.11 -0.04 6.29
N ASN A 356 14.70 0.90 7.00
CA ASN A 356 16.14 1.03 7.14
C ASN A 356 16.58 0.86 8.61
N PRO A 357 17.58 0.02 8.94
CA PRO A 357 18.43 -0.81 8.08
C PRO A 357 17.87 -2.20 7.77
N THR A 358 16.70 -2.52 8.27
CA THR A 358 16.11 -3.87 8.15
C THR A 358 15.39 -4.10 6.82
N ALA A 359 15.35 -3.10 5.93
CA ALA A 359 14.59 -3.17 4.68
C ALA A 359 14.99 -4.34 3.80
N ALA A 360 16.30 -4.54 3.54
CA ALA A 360 16.75 -5.65 2.72
C ALA A 360 16.40 -7.01 3.35
N ALA A 361 16.53 -7.14 4.67
CA ALA A 361 16.17 -8.35 5.39
C ALA A 361 14.66 -8.63 5.32
N GLN A 362 13.83 -7.62 5.50
CA GLN A 362 12.37 -7.76 5.37
C GLN A 362 11.95 -8.18 3.96
N GLY A 363 12.58 -7.63 2.91
CA GLY A 363 12.30 -8.01 1.51
C GLY A 363 12.88 -9.36 1.09
N LEU A 364 13.86 -9.91 1.83
CA LEU A 364 14.60 -11.12 1.47
C LEU A 364 13.71 -12.32 1.16
N GLY A 365 12.73 -12.59 2.02
CA GLY A 365 11.85 -13.74 1.87
C GLY A 365 11.07 -13.69 0.55
N TYR A 366 10.54 -12.54 0.18
CA TYR A 366 9.85 -12.37 -1.10
C TYR A 366 10.80 -12.56 -2.30
N VAL A 367 12.04 -12.10 -2.21
CA VAL A 367 13.05 -12.31 -3.27
C VAL A 367 13.39 -13.80 -3.41
N GLN A 368 13.48 -14.55 -2.30
CA GLN A 368 13.68 -16.01 -2.35
C GLN A 368 12.49 -16.72 -3.02
N GLU A 369 11.26 -16.32 -2.73
CA GLU A 369 10.05 -16.82 -3.40
C GLU A 369 10.03 -16.47 -4.89
N LEU A 370 10.39 -15.23 -5.25
CA LEU A 370 10.47 -14.81 -6.65
C LEU A 370 11.47 -15.65 -7.43
N VAL A 371 12.69 -15.85 -6.91
CA VAL A 371 13.72 -16.71 -7.54
C VAL A 371 13.25 -18.15 -7.65
N SER A 372 12.56 -18.69 -6.62
CA SER A 372 11.96 -20.03 -6.65
C SER A 372 10.94 -20.18 -7.79
N ARG A 373 10.05 -19.19 -7.96
CA ARG A 373 9.06 -19.14 -9.05
C ARG A 373 9.72 -19.02 -10.43
N LEU A 374 10.74 -18.15 -10.58
CA LEU A 374 11.45 -17.96 -11.85
C LEU A 374 12.26 -19.18 -12.28
N THR A 375 12.76 -19.96 -11.33
CA THR A 375 13.58 -21.17 -11.60
C THR A 375 12.75 -22.45 -11.55
N HIS A 376 11.49 -22.39 -11.20
CA HIS A 376 10.62 -23.54 -10.91
C HIS A 376 11.25 -24.53 -9.91
N THR A 377 12.07 -23.98 -8.98
CA THR A 377 12.81 -24.78 -8.00
C THR A 377 12.32 -24.46 -6.60
N PRO A 378 11.88 -25.47 -5.82
CA PRO A 378 11.41 -25.25 -4.46
C PRO A 378 12.47 -24.61 -3.56
N ILE A 379 12.03 -23.77 -2.62
CA ILE A 379 12.89 -23.20 -1.58
C ILE A 379 13.40 -24.34 -0.69
N ASN A 380 14.67 -24.32 -0.37
CA ASN A 380 15.34 -25.32 0.46
C ASN A 380 16.16 -24.73 1.62
N VAL A 381 16.22 -23.41 1.71
CA VAL A 381 16.89 -22.67 2.79
C VAL A 381 15.88 -21.72 3.42
N TRP A 382 15.60 -21.92 4.69
CA TRP A 382 14.56 -21.24 5.49
C TRP A 382 15.22 -20.31 6.52
N ASN A 383 15.79 -19.21 6.04
CA ASN A 383 16.57 -18.27 6.85
C ASN A 383 16.05 -16.83 6.76
N SER A 384 14.76 -16.68 6.50
CA SER A 384 14.10 -15.37 6.35
C SER A 384 12.64 -15.47 6.82
N SER A 385 11.78 -14.56 6.37
CA SER A 385 10.33 -14.59 6.58
C SER A 385 9.58 -15.64 5.74
N THR A 386 10.26 -16.46 4.95
CA THR A 386 9.64 -17.56 4.17
C THR A 386 9.00 -18.60 5.07
N ASN A 387 7.85 -19.15 4.63
CA ASN A 387 7.08 -20.12 5.41
C ASN A 387 7.27 -21.53 4.88
N SER A 388 8.08 -22.34 5.58
CA SER A 388 8.41 -23.71 5.14
C SER A 388 7.19 -24.64 4.98
N THR A 389 6.07 -24.36 5.62
CA THR A 389 4.84 -25.14 5.46
C THR A 389 4.09 -24.78 4.20
N LEU A 390 3.94 -23.48 3.94
CA LEU A 390 3.19 -22.97 2.77
C LEU A 390 4.02 -23.10 1.50
N ASP A 391 5.28 -22.66 1.54
CA ASP A 391 6.14 -22.52 0.35
C ASP A 391 6.72 -23.87 -0.13
N SER A 392 6.61 -24.94 0.65
CA SER A 392 6.97 -26.30 0.19
C SER A 392 5.80 -27.07 -0.44
N SER A 393 4.60 -26.51 -0.48
CA SER A 393 3.41 -27.14 -1.05
C SER A 393 3.07 -26.55 -2.42
N ASN A 394 2.95 -27.39 -3.45
CA ASN A 394 2.50 -26.95 -4.78
C ASN A 394 1.05 -26.42 -4.81
N ILE A 395 0.29 -26.59 -3.73
CA ILE A 395 -1.09 -26.12 -3.64
C ILE A 395 -1.11 -24.65 -3.21
N THR A 396 -0.34 -24.32 -2.18
CA THR A 396 -0.24 -22.94 -1.63
C THR A 396 0.83 -22.12 -2.36
N PHE A 397 1.87 -22.76 -2.83
CA PHE A 397 2.98 -22.12 -3.55
C PHE A 397 3.27 -22.81 -4.89
N PRO A 398 2.36 -22.72 -5.89
CA PRO A 398 2.57 -23.32 -7.20
C PRO A 398 3.70 -22.61 -7.93
N LEU A 399 4.59 -23.40 -8.58
CA LEU A 399 5.74 -22.87 -9.31
C LEU A 399 5.49 -22.75 -10.82
N ASN A 400 4.33 -23.21 -11.33
CA ASN A 400 4.08 -23.34 -12.77
C ASN A 400 2.93 -22.47 -13.29
N GLN A 401 2.49 -21.45 -12.54
CA GLN A 401 1.45 -20.54 -13.03
C GLN A 401 2.07 -19.35 -13.78
N PRO A 402 1.41 -18.84 -14.84
CA PRO A 402 1.96 -17.73 -15.62
C PRO A 402 1.68 -16.36 -15.02
N ILE A 403 0.74 -16.26 -14.09
CA ILE A 403 0.38 -15.01 -13.39
C ILE A 403 0.43 -15.26 -11.90
N TYR A 404 1.24 -14.48 -11.20
CA TYR A 404 1.33 -14.44 -9.74
C TYR A 404 0.85 -13.09 -9.25
N VAL A 405 -0.02 -13.07 -8.24
CA VAL A 405 -0.55 -11.84 -7.64
C VAL A 405 -0.46 -11.96 -6.12
N ASP A 406 0.28 -11.07 -5.53
CA ASP A 406 0.54 -11.02 -4.09
C ASP A 406 0.13 -9.65 -3.55
N PHE A 407 -0.74 -9.60 -2.54
CA PHE A 407 -1.16 -8.36 -1.88
C PHE A 407 -0.42 -8.15 -0.57
N SER A 408 0.09 -6.93 -0.38
CA SER A 408 0.92 -6.58 0.77
C SER A 408 0.75 -5.10 1.15
N HIS A 409 1.66 -4.61 1.98
CA HIS A 409 1.70 -3.26 2.53
C HIS A 409 2.74 -2.38 1.83
N ASP A 410 2.67 -1.06 2.05
CA ASP A 410 3.61 -0.07 1.55
C ASP A 410 5.06 -0.35 1.97
N VAL A 411 5.27 -0.61 3.26
CA VAL A 411 6.60 -0.94 3.81
C VAL A 411 7.20 -2.18 3.13
N VAL A 412 6.38 -3.14 2.72
CA VAL A 412 6.85 -4.35 2.04
C VAL A 412 7.24 -4.08 0.60
N LEU A 413 6.49 -3.23 -0.14
CA LEU A 413 6.91 -2.79 -1.47
C LEU A 413 8.28 -2.11 -1.41
N ALA A 414 8.47 -1.18 -0.47
CA ALA A 414 9.74 -0.48 -0.28
C ALA A 414 10.88 -1.45 0.11
N SER A 415 10.61 -2.39 1.02
CA SER A 415 11.58 -3.39 1.47
C SER A 415 11.97 -4.38 0.36
N VAL A 416 11.02 -4.81 -0.45
CA VAL A 416 11.29 -5.69 -1.62
C VAL A 416 12.10 -4.94 -2.68
N ALA A 417 11.79 -3.68 -2.97
CA ALA A 417 12.58 -2.86 -3.90
C ALA A 417 14.04 -2.72 -3.42
N THR A 418 14.24 -2.55 -2.10
CA THR A 418 15.57 -2.51 -1.47
C THR A 418 16.27 -3.87 -1.53
N ALA A 419 15.58 -4.96 -1.24
CA ALA A 419 16.15 -6.31 -1.33
C ALA A 419 16.55 -6.69 -2.77
N LEU A 420 15.77 -6.26 -3.77
CA LEU A 420 16.09 -6.38 -5.19
C LEU A 420 17.26 -5.48 -5.63
N ASN A 421 17.72 -4.60 -4.75
CA ASN A 421 18.82 -3.66 -5.01
C ASN A 421 18.54 -2.69 -6.17
N PHE A 422 17.36 -2.06 -6.17
CA PHE A 422 17.01 -1.02 -7.14
C PHE A 422 17.74 0.29 -6.82
N THR A 423 19.02 0.34 -7.18
CA THR A 423 19.95 1.44 -6.83
C THR A 423 19.51 2.80 -7.38
N SER A 424 18.68 2.84 -8.42
CA SER A 424 18.12 4.08 -8.93
C SER A 424 17.29 4.84 -7.88
N LEU A 425 16.65 4.14 -6.96
CA LEU A 425 15.88 4.74 -5.85
C LEU A 425 16.77 5.41 -4.79
N ALA A 426 18.04 5.02 -4.71
CA ALA A 426 19.03 5.56 -3.78
C ALA A 426 20.10 6.44 -4.47
N ALA A 427 19.89 6.81 -5.74
CA ALA A 427 20.91 7.50 -6.54
C ALA A 427 21.26 8.90 -6.00
N SER A 428 20.36 9.56 -5.28
CA SER A 428 20.62 10.84 -4.63
C SER A 428 21.45 10.75 -3.34
N GLY A 429 21.74 9.54 -2.87
CA GLY A 429 22.39 9.29 -1.58
C GLY A 429 21.42 9.45 -0.40
N PRO A 430 21.96 9.48 0.84
CA PRO A 430 21.15 9.67 2.04
C PRO A 430 20.39 11.00 2.01
N LEU A 431 19.16 11.00 2.53
CA LEU A 431 18.31 12.19 2.55
C LEU A 431 18.74 13.14 3.69
N PRO A 432 19.04 14.42 3.42
CA PRO A 432 19.37 15.38 4.47
C PRO A 432 18.13 15.79 5.27
N SER A 433 18.27 15.93 6.61
CA SER A 433 17.15 16.30 7.50
C SER A 433 16.90 17.81 7.62
N ASP A 434 17.60 18.63 6.85
CA ASP A 434 17.55 20.11 6.95
C ASP A 434 17.12 20.82 5.67
N HIS A 435 17.04 20.11 4.56
CA HIS A 435 16.57 20.66 3.27
C HIS A 435 16.14 19.53 2.31
N ILE A 436 15.31 19.85 1.32
CA ILE A 436 14.96 18.93 0.21
C ILE A 436 16.10 19.00 -0.82
N PRO A 437 16.72 17.86 -1.18
CA PRO A 437 17.75 17.84 -2.21
C PRO A 437 17.14 18.13 -3.60
N PRO A 438 17.83 18.89 -4.46
CA PRO A 438 17.27 19.34 -5.76
C PRO A 438 16.95 18.19 -6.74
N HIS A 439 17.60 17.04 -6.58
CA HIS A 439 17.40 15.84 -7.41
C HIS A 439 17.19 14.63 -6.51
N ARG A 440 15.99 14.56 -5.94
CA ARG A 440 15.58 13.48 -5.06
C ARG A 440 15.22 12.24 -5.88
N SER A 441 15.84 11.11 -5.60
CA SER A 441 15.55 9.83 -6.26
C SER A 441 14.58 8.95 -5.48
N TYR A 442 14.49 9.15 -4.16
CA TYR A 442 13.55 8.43 -3.31
C TYR A 442 12.30 9.28 -3.10
N VAL A 443 11.17 8.86 -3.65
CA VAL A 443 9.88 9.55 -3.58
C VAL A 443 8.80 8.53 -3.23
N SER A 444 8.31 8.56 -2.00
CA SER A 444 7.39 7.55 -1.47
C SER A 444 6.07 7.45 -2.24
N SER A 445 5.54 8.58 -2.75
CA SER A 445 4.35 8.61 -3.59
C SER A 445 4.55 7.91 -4.95
N GLN A 446 5.80 7.79 -5.42
CA GLN A 446 6.16 7.06 -6.64
C GLN A 446 6.50 5.58 -6.37
N ILE A 447 6.83 5.23 -5.11
CA ILE A 447 7.27 3.88 -4.73
C ILE A 447 6.11 3.06 -4.18
N ALA A 448 5.44 3.55 -3.15
CA ALA A 448 4.46 2.79 -2.41
C ALA A 448 3.15 3.57 -2.11
N PRO A 449 2.51 4.22 -3.10
CA PRO A 449 1.21 4.87 -2.92
C PRO A 449 0.12 3.84 -2.64
N PHE A 450 -1.09 4.27 -2.27
CA PHE A 450 -2.25 3.38 -2.21
C PHE A 450 -2.48 2.67 -3.55
N SER A 451 -2.69 1.35 -3.53
CA SER A 451 -2.74 0.48 -4.71
C SER A 451 -1.44 0.44 -5.53
N GLY A 452 -0.30 0.84 -4.94
CA GLY A 452 1.02 0.79 -5.58
C GLY A 452 1.38 -0.62 -6.03
N GLN A 453 2.09 -0.73 -7.15
CA GLN A 453 2.34 -1.97 -7.88
C GLN A 453 3.82 -2.13 -8.21
N LEU A 454 4.38 -3.28 -7.88
CA LEU A 454 5.65 -3.76 -8.42
C LEU A 454 5.36 -4.96 -9.32
N VAL A 455 5.63 -4.82 -10.61
CA VAL A 455 5.36 -5.84 -11.63
C VAL A 455 6.68 -6.34 -12.22
N ALA A 456 6.99 -7.62 -12.01
CA ALA A 456 8.07 -8.29 -12.74
C ALA A 456 7.49 -8.93 -14.01
N GLN A 457 7.98 -8.50 -15.17
CA GLN A 457 7.64 -9.06 -16.48
C GLN A 457 8.74 -10.02 -16.92
N VAL A 458 8.38 -11.29 -17.12
CA VAL A 458 9.26 -12.32 -17.68
C VAL A 458 9.01 -12.40 -19.17
N LEU A 459 10.02 -12.12 -19.96
CA LEU A 459 9.91 -11.88 -21.40
C LEU A 459 10.80 -12.81 -22.20
N SER A 460 10.41 -13.11 -23.43
CA SER A 460 11.27 -13.65 -24.46
C SER A 460 11.55 -12.59 -25.52
N CYS A 461 12.85 -12.32 -25.76
CA CYS A 461 13.31 -11.36 -26.77
C CYS A 461 14.40 -12.02 -27.63
N PRO A 462 14.12 -12.41 -28.93
CA PRO A 462 12.84 -12.28 -29.61
C PRO A 462 11.73 -13.17 -29.03
N ALA A 463 10.48 -12.84 -29.35
CA ALA A 463 9.32 -13.55 -28.84
C ALA A 463 9.37 -15.07 -29.13
N SER A 464 9.26 -15.88 -28.07
CA SER A 464 9.28 -17.34 -28.10
C SER A 464 8.57 -17.90 -26.86
N GLU A 465 8.44 -19.21 -26.76
CA GLU A 465 7.89 -19.86 -25.56
C GLU A 465 8.89 -19.87 -24.39
N GLU A 466 10.20 -19.79 -24.67
CA GLU A 466 11.25 -19.84 -23.65
C GLU A 466 11.60 -18.43 -23.16
N PRO A 467 11.48 -18.13 -21.87
CA PRO A 467 11.81 -16.83 -21.31
C PRO A 467 13.33 -16.57 -21.37
N THR A 468 13.68 -15.36 -21.75
CA THR A 468 15.09 -14.94 -21.92
C THR A 468 15.48 -13.73 -21.08
N HIS A 469 14.51 -12.90 -20.73
CA HIS A 469 14.73 -11.64 -20.03
C HIS A 469 13.71 -11.43 -18.92
N ILE A 470 14.05 -10.53 -18.01
CA ILE A 470 13.16 -9.99 -16.99
C ILE A 470 13.33 -8.47 -16.94
N ARG A 471 12.24 -7.75 -16.61
CA ARG A 471 12.27 -6.34 -16.23
C ARG A 471 11.24 -6.05 -15.16
N PHE A 472 11.38 -4.89 -14.52
CA PHE A 472 10.47 -4.47 -13.47
C PHE A 472 9.80 -3.13 -13.80
N LEU A 473 8.53 -3.05 -13.48
CA LEU A 473 7.75 -1.82 -13.48
C LEU A 473 7.32 -1.51 -12.05
N LEU A 474 7.60 -0.30 -11.59
CA LEU A 474 7.13 0.22 -10.31
C LEU A 474 6.16 1.37 -10.62
N ASN A 475 4.88 1.16 -10.34
CA ASN A 475 3.79 2.09 -10.69
C ASN A 475 3.86 2.57 -12.16
N ASP A 476 3.98 1.61 -13.10
CA ASP A 476 4.17 1.78 -14.55
C ASP A 476 5.56 2.33 -14.97
N GLY A 477 6.37 2.87 -14.07
CA GLY A 477 7.74 3.31 -14.36
C GLY A 477 8.71 2.14 -14.47
N VAL A 478 9.52 2.11 -15.52
CA VAL A 478 10.54 1.07 -15.71
C VAL A 478 11.72 1.31 -14.76
N VAL A 479 12.13 0.26 -14.05
CA VAL A 479 13.24 0.31 -13.09
C VAL A 479 14.51 -0.27 -13.74
N PRO A 480 15.63 0.47 -13.79
CA PRO A 480 16.91 -0.07 -14.24
C PRO A 480 17.46 -1.12 -13.26
N LEU A 481 17.96 -2.22 -13.78
CA LEU A 481 18.45 -3.36 -12.97
C LEU A 481 19.97 -3.36 -12.77
N THR A 482 20.64 -2.23 -13.01
CA THR A 482 22.10 -2.08 -12.93
C THR A 482 22.69 -2.29 -11.53
N GLY A 483 21.86 -2.23 -10.47
CA GLY A 483 22.27 -2.61 -9.12
C GLY A 483 22.41 -4.12 -8.90
N ILE A 484 21.94 -4.93 -9.84
CA ILE A 484 21.98 -6.39 -9.77
C ILE A 484 23.21 -6.90 -10.52
N HIS A 485 24.05 -7.66 -9.85
CA HIS A 485 25.28 -8.17 -10.47
C HIS A 485 24.97 -9.02 -11.72
N GLY A 486 25.62 -8.68 -12.84
CA GLY A 486 25.40 -9.33 -14.14
C GLY A 486 24.29 -8.72 -15.00
N CYS A 487 23.49 -7.77 -14.47
CA CYS A 487 22.59 -6.96 -15.26
C CYS A 487 23.30 -5.69 -15.74
N THR A 488 23.27 -5.44 -17.06
CA THR A 488 23.87 -4.26 -17.68
C THR A 488 22.82 -3.20 -17.95
N GLU A 489 23.25 -1.98 -18.22
CA GLU A 489 22.37 -0.91 -18.65
C GLU A 489 21.63 -1.31 -19.94
N ASP A 490 20.30 -1.12 -19.94
CA ASP A 490 19.41 -1.38 -21.07
C ASP A 490 18.32 -0.31 -21.13
N SER A 491 18.04 0.20 -22.33
CA SER A 491 17.08 1.30 -22.53
C SER A 491 15.63 0.93 -22.21
N ASN A 492 15.28 -0.34 -22.20
CA ASN A 492 13.96 -0.87 -21.84
C ASN A 492 13.93 -1.50 -20.43
N GLY A 493 15.04 -1.40 -19.68
CA GLY A 493 15.20 -1.99 -18.35
C GLY A 493 15.34 -3.52 -18.35
N LEU A 494 15.70 -4.12 -19.47
CA LEU A 494 15.83 -5.57 -19.60
C LEU A 494 17.12 -6.09 -18.97
N CYS A 495 17.02 -7.21 -18.26
CA CYS A 495 18.18 -8.01 -17.86
C CYS A 495 18.00 -9.44 -18.38
N ALA A 496 19.08 -10.06 -18.86
CA ALA A 496 19.05 -11.48 -19.21
C ALA A 496 18.62 -12.30 -17.98
N LEU A 497 17.61 -13.15 -18.12
CA LEU A 497 17.04 -13.90 -17.00
C LEU A 497 18.07 -14.75 -16.23
N PRO A 498 19.02 -15.46 -16.87
CA PRO A 498 20.06 -16.18 -16.14
C PRO A 498 20.98 -15.26 -15.33
N SER A 499 21.30 -14.06 -15.85
CA SER A 499 22.11 -13.06 -15.14
C SER A 499 21.37 -12.51 -13.92
N PHE A 500 20.09 -12.19 -14.08
CA PHE A 500 19.23 -11.76 -12.97
C PHE A 500 19.18 -12.82 -11.87
N ILE A 501 18.91 -14.09 -12.21
CA ILE A 501 18.84 -15.20 -11.24
C ILE A 501 20.17 -15.34 -10.49
N SER A 502 21.31 -15.31 -11.22
CA SER A 502 22.62 -15.39 -10.61
C SER A 502 22.91 -14.22 -9.67
N GLY A 503 22.59 -12.99 -10.11
CA GLY A 503 22.74 -11.79 -9.28
C GLY A 503 21.85 -11.81 -8.03
N MET A 504 20.64 -12.35 -8.14
CA MET A 504 19.75 -12.50 -6.96
C MET A 504 20.27 -13.56 -5.99
N HIS A 505 20.82 -14.68 -6.45
CA HIS A 505 21.47 -15.64 -5.54
C HIS A 505 22.65 -15.00 -4.78
N GLU A 506 23.44 -14.17 -5.45
CA GLU A 506 24.49 -13.41 -4.77
C GLU A 506 23.92 -12.42 -3.76
N ARG A 507 22.89 -11.65 -4.15
CA ARG A 507 22.23 -10.67 -3.26
C ARG A 507 21.60 -11.33 -2.03
N ILE A 508 20.91 -12.46 -2.20
CA ILE A 508 20.36 -13.26 -1.10
C ILE A 508 21.45 -13.67 -0.11
N GLY A 509 22.64 -14.06 -0.62
CA GLY A 509 23.79 -14.42 0.22
C GLY A 509 24.46 -13.25 0.95
N GLN A 510 24.18 -12.00 0.55
CA GLN A 510 24.72 -10.78 1.18
C GLN A 510 23.85 -10.26 2.33
N ILE A 511 22.58 -10.70 2.44
CA ILE A 511 21.63 -10.23 3.44
C ILE A 511 21.60 -11.24 4.61
N ASP A 512 21.88 -10.76 5.81
CA ASP A 512 21.83 -11.57 7.03
C ASP A 512 20.57 -11.27 7.83
N PHE A 513 19.48 -11.95 7.53
CA PHE A 513 18.19 -11.77 8.18
C PHE A 513 18.28 -11.93 9.71
N ALA A 514 19.07 -12.90 10.17
CA ALA A 514 19.20 -13.16 11.61
C ALA A 514 19.92 -12.01 12.33
N HIS A 515 20.96 -11.43 11.70
CA HIS A 515 21.63 -10.27 12.26
C HIS A 515 20.76 -9.04 12.18
N ASP A 516 20.25 -8.70 10.99
CA ASP A 516 19.53 -7.44 10.74
C ASP A 516 18.24 -7.35 11.58
N CYS A 517 17.53 -8.48 11.74
CA CYS A 517 16.25 -8.52 12.45
C CYS A 517 16.35 -8.78 13.96
N PHE A 518 17.46 -9.35 14.46
CA PHE A 518 17.52 -9.82 15.87
C PHE A 518 18.78 -9.38 16.64
N ALA A 519 19.82 -8.92 15.96
CA ALA A 519 21.03 -8.48 16.67
C ALA A 519 20.83 -7.08 17.27
N ASN A 520 21.60 -6.80 18.31
CA ASN A 520 21.67 -5.46 18.88
C ASN A 520 22.87 -4.72 18.27
N TYR A 521 22.60 -3.69 17.50
CA TYR A 521 23.59 -2.82 16.86
C TYR A 521 23.17 -1.35 16.96
N THR A 522 24.10 -0.44 16.72
CA THR A 522 23.87 1.00 16.81
C THR A 522 23.78 1.58 15.41
N MET A 523 22.72 2.34 15.16
CA MET A 523 22.56 3.09 13.92
C MET A 523 23.56 4.25 13.83
N PRO A 524 24.12 4.52 12.63
CA PRO A 524 24.94 5.71 12.41
C PRO A 524 24.08 6.99 12.51
N ASP A 525 24.64 8.05 13.08
CA ASP A 525 24.01 9.37 13.11
C ASP A 525 24.96 10.41 12.47
N PRO A 526 24.63 11.00 11.30
CA PRO A 526 23.43 10.76 10.52
C PRO A 526 23.41 9.37 9.88
N ASP A 527 22.20 8.85 9.66
CA ASP A 527 22.01 7.62 8.90
C ASP A 527 22.49 7.82 7.46
N ASN A 528 23.35 6.92 6.99
CA ASN A 528 23.88 6.92 5.62
C ASN A 528 23.67 5.58 4.92
N ILE A 529 22.81 4.74 5.45
CA ILE A 529 22.46 3.44 4.88
C ILE A 529 21.52 3.68 3.69
N ILE A 530 21.90 3.23 2.53
CA ILE A 530 21.11 3.39 1.29
C ILE A 530 20.77 2.07 0.61
N ASP A 531 21.29 0.96 1.09
CA ASP A 531 21.08 -0.39 0.51
C ASP A 531 20.25 -1.32 1.43
N GLY A 532 19.73 -0.78 2.53
CA GLY A 532 18.91 -1.51 3.49
C GLY A 532 19.65 -2.61 4.25
N ARG A 533 21.00 -2.55 4.28
CA ARG A 533 21.83 -3.47 5.04
C ARG A 533 22.36 -2.78 6.30
N CYS A 534 22.46 -3.56 7.34
CA CYS A 534 23.04 -3.11 8.58
C CYS A 534 24.49 -2.61 8.43
N PRO A 535 24.91 -1.55 9.12
CA PRO A 535 26.31 -1.18 9.20
C PRO A 535 27.12 -2.31 9.82
N SER A 536 28.23 -2.69 9.16
CA SER A 536 29.15 -3.75 9.59
C SER A 536 30.00 -3.31 10.80
#